data_76a3ed45d9b2d33550568332a5a344e1
#
_entry.id   76a3ed45d9b2d33550568332a5a344e1
#
_cell.length_a   1.000
_cell.length_b   1.000
_cell.length_c   1.000
_cell.angle_alpha   90.00
_cell.angle_beta   90.00
_cell.angle_gamma   90.00
#
_symmetry.space_group_name_H-M   'P 1'
#
loop_
_entity.id
_entity.type
_entity.pdbx_description
1 polymer ?
#
loop_
_entity_poly.entity_id
_entity_poly.type
_entity_poly.pdbx_seq_one_letter_code
_entity_poly.pdbx_strand_id
1 'polypeptide(L)'
;MKKNLIIVLVLCVCMCTLFGCSKASGSGSSEGDNSDKLSVVCTTFPQYDWVREIIGDKADRINLTLLLDDGMDLHSYQPTAEDISKIAGCDVFIYVGGESDGWVEDALKQRFGQ
;
A
#
# COMPACT_ATOMS: atom_id res chain seq x y z
N MET A 1 4.73 -20.88 56.18
CA MET A 1 4.76 -19.64 55.41
C MET A 1 5.32 -19.82 53.97
N LYS A 2 6.45 -20.51 53.74
CA LYS A 2 7.01 -20.67 52.40
C LYS A 2 6.11 -21.44 51.43
N LYS A 3 5.39 -22.49 51.87
CA LYS A 3 4.48 -23.26 51.00
C LYS A 3 3.29 -22.42 50.49
N ASN A 4 2.74 -21.58 51.34
CA ASN A 4 1.61 -20.72 50.93
C ASN A 4 2.04 -19.60 49.97
N LEU A 5 3.27 -19.10 50.11
CA LEU A 5 3.86 -18.13 49.17
C LEU A 5 4.03 -18.72 47.78
N ILE A 6 4.50 -19.97 47.69
CA ILE A 6 4.69 -20.70 46.42
C ILE A 6 3.34 -20.94 45.74
N ILE A 7 2.28 -21.34 46.51
CA ILE A 7 0.95 -21.57 45.96
C ILE A 7 0.35 -20.27 45.41
N VAL A 8 0.50 -19.14 46.15
CA VAL A 8 0.03 -17.84 45.65
C VAL A 8 0.78 -17.39 44.37
N LEU A 9 2.09 -17.65 44.30
CA LEU A 9 2.89 -17.30 43.14
C LEU A 9 2.49 -18.13 41.92
N VAL A 10 2.24 -19.42 42.07
CA VAL A 10 1.77 -20.32 41.01
C VAL A 10 0.37 -19.95 40.54
N LEU A 11 -0.54 -19.57 41.46
CA LEU A 11 -1.89 -19.10 41.12
C LEU A 11 -1.87 -17.80 40.33
N CYS A 12 -0.96 -16.87 40.67
CA CYS A 12 -0.80 -15.60 39.99
C CYS A 12 -0.28 -15.78 38.55
N VAL A 13 0.67 -16.71 38.34
CA VAL A 13 1.19 -17.04 37.00
C VAL A 13 0.13 -17.71 36.13
N CYS A 14 -0.72 -18.60 36.69
CA CYS A 14 -1.82 -19.21 35.96
C CYS A 14 -2.92 -18.20 35.56
N MET A 15 -3.17 -17.18 36.38
CA MET A 15 -4.15 -16.14 36.01
C MET A 15 -3.67 -15.22 34.89
N CYS A 16 -2.38 -15.03 34.72
CA CYS A 16 -1.84 -14.20 33.63
C CYS A 16 -1.95 -14.84 32.25
N THR A 17 -2.12 -16.16 32.16
CA THR A 17 -2.24 -16.88 30.90
C THR A 17 -3.67 -16.92 30.32
N LEU A 18 -4.69 -16.48 31.08
CA LEU A 18 -6.08 -16.47 30.63
C LEU A 18 -6.56 -15.11 30.05
N PHE A 19 -5.72 -14.07 30.06
CA PHE A 19 -6.03 -12.77 29.45
C PHE A 19 -5.41 -12.54 28.07
N GLY A 20 -5.10 -13.58 27.35
CA GLY A 20 -4.62 -13.51 25.98
C GLY A 20 -5.70 -13.92 25.00
N CYS A 21 -6.41 -12.97 24.42
CA CYS A 21 -7.26 -12.93 23.24
C CYS A 21 -8.68 -12.46 23.51
N SER A 22 -8.80 -11.19 23.84
CA SER A 22 -10.03 -10.47 23.54
C SER A 22 -9.90 -9.82 22.18
N LYS A 23 -10.48 -10.47 21.16
CA LYS A 23 -10.67 -9.93 19.83
C LYS A 23 -11.70 -8.80 19.95
N ALA A 24 -11.23 -7.59 20.17
CA ALA A 24 -12.07 -6.40 20.07
C ALA A 24 -12.53 -6.28 18.62
N SER A 25 -13.82 -6.50 18.37
CA SER A 25 -14.51 -6.07 17.16
C SER A 25 -14.49 -4.56 17.13
N GLY A 26 -13.42 -3.98 16.63
CA GLY A 26 -13.36 -2.60 16.18
C GLY A 26 -13.67 -2.63 14.69
N SER A 27 -14.74 -1.93 14.29
CA SER A 27 -15.05 -1.56 12.92
C SER A 27 -13.88 -0.70 12.41
N GLY A 28 -12.88 -1.35 11.84
CA GLY A 28 -11.76 -0.77 11.15
C GLY A 28 -11.87 -1.24 9.71
N SER A 29 -11.94 -0.29 8.78
CA SER A 29 -11.77 -0.49 7.36
C SER A 29 -10.77 -1.61 7.11
N SER A 30 -11.21 -2.63 6.39
CA SER A 30 -10.36 -3.69 5.87
C SER A 30 -9.34 -3.06 4.92
N GLU A 31 -8.18 -2.67 5.44
CA GLU A 31 -6.96 -2.69 4.66
C GLU A 31 -6.70 -4.18 4.38
N GLY A 32 -7.25 -4.64 3.25
CA GLY A 32 -6.92 -5.94 2.72
C GLY A 32 -5.39 -5.98 2.58
N ASP A 33 -4.80 -7.05 3.04
CA ASP A 33 -3.39 -7.35 2.84
C ASP A 33 -3.08 -7.25 1.35
N ASN A 34 -2.56 -6.09 0.92
CA ASN A 34 -2.19 -5.79 -0.46
C ASN A 34 -0.83 -6.40 -0.84
N SER A 35 -0.22 -7.16 0.07
CA SER A 35 1.13 -7.72 -0.12
C SER A 35 1.20 -8.74 -1.27
N ASP A 36 0.07 -9.34 -1.65
CA ASP A 36 -0.01 -10.32 -2.74
C ASP A 36 -0.53 -9.76 -4.07
N LYS A 37 -0.88 -8.46 -4.13
CA LYS A 37 -1.41 -7.83 -5.34
C LYS A 37 -0.30 -7.13 -6.11
N LEU A 38 -0.29 -7.32 -7.43
CA LEU A 38 0.59 -6.56 -8.33
C LEU A 38 0.17 -5.08 -8.32
N SER A 39 1.09 -4.20 -7.96
CA SER A 39 0.86 -2.76 -7.93
C SER A 39 1.24 -2.12 -9.26
N VAL A 40 0.25 -1.54 -9.95
CA VAL A 40 0.42 -0.87 -11.24
C VAL A 40 0.04 0.61 -11.08
N VAL A 41 0.95 1.51 -11.47
CA VAL A 41 0.72 2.96 -11.46
C VAL A 41 0.72 3.48 -12.88
N CYS A 42 -0.31 4.23 -13.27
CA CYS A 42 -0.44 4.91 -14.56
C CYS A 42 -0.46 6.41 -14.38
N THR A 43 0.21 7.17 -15.25
CA THR A 43 0.19 8.65 -15.19
C THR A 43 -1.13 9.21 -15.67
N THR A 44 -1.67 8.74 -16.80
CA THR A 44 -2.84 9.33 -17.46
C THR A 44 -4.00 8.35 -17.57
N PHE A 45 -5.20 8.90 -17.69
CA PHE A 45 -6.44 8.13 -17.80
C PHE A 45 -6.46 7.12 -18.97
N PRO A 46 -6.00 7.44 -20.21
CA PRO A 46 -6.01 6.47 -21.28
C PRO A 46 -5.22 5.19 -20.96
N GLN A 47 -4.05 5.32 -20.34
CA GLN A 47 -3.22 4.19 -19.92
C GLN A 47 -3.92 3.38 -18.83
N TYR A 48 -4.49 4.06 -17.85
CA TYR A 48 -5.25 3.45 -16.78
C TYR A 48 -6.45 2.65 -17.33
N ASP A 49 -7.20 3.23 -18.27
CA ASP A 49 -8.36 2.58 -18.88
C ASP A 49 -7.96 1.34 -19.68
N TRP A 50 -6.90 1.42 -20.48
CA TRP A 50 -6.38 0.25 -21.21
C TRP A 50 -5.91 -0.86 -20.28
N VAL A 51 -5.21 -0.53 -19.23
CA VAL A 51 -4.76 -1.52 -18.24
C VAL A 51 -5.96 -2.16 -17.56
N ARG A 52 -6.97 -1.37 -17.19
CA ARG A 52 -8.22 -1.87 -16.59
C ARG A 52 -8.93 -2.88 -17.51
N GLU A 53 -9.02 -2.58 -18.81
CA GLU A 53 -9.62 -3.49 -19.80
C GLU A 53 -8.79 -4.77 -19.96
N ILE A 54 -7.47 -4.68 -19.96
CA ILE A 54 -6.57 -5.84 -20.06
C ILE A 54 -6.67 -6.73 -18.82
N ILE A 55 -6.76 -6.13 -17.64
CA ILE A 55 -6.89 -6.84 -16.36
C ILE A 55 -8.19 -7.67 -16.33
N GLY A 56 -9.32 -7.09 -16.77
CA GLY A 56 -10.62 -7.74 -16.80
C GLY A 56 -10.97 -8.40 -15.46
N ASP A 57 -11.24 -9.71 -15.50
CA ASP A 57 -11.66 -10.50 -14.33
C ASP A 57 -10.57 -10.71 -13.27
N LYS A 58 -9.34 -10.21 -13.50
CA LYS A 58 -8.21 -10.33 -12.56
C LYS A 58 -8.01 -9.10 -11.68
N ALA A 59 -8.98 -8.20 -11.63
CA ALA A 59 -8.91 -6.94 -10.87
C ALA A 59 -8.69 -7.15 -9.36
N ASP A 60 -9.11 -8.28 -8.82
CA ASP A 60 -8.87 -8.68 -7.43
C ASP A 60 -7.39 -8.94 -7.09
N ARG A 61 -6.56 -9.20 -8.11
CA ARG A 61 -5.11 -9.50 -7.98
C ARG A 61 -4.22 -8.30 -8.30
N ILE A 62 -4.78 -7.17 -8.67
CA ILE A 62 -4.05 -6.00 -9.15
C ILE A 62 -4.53 -4.76 -8.39
N ASN A 63 -3.57 -3.98 -7.91
CA ASN A 63 -3.80 -2.65 -7.34
C ASN A 63 -3.44 -1.62 -8.42
N LEU A 64 -4.44 -1.10 -9.11
CA LEU A 64 -4.27 -0.15 -10.21
C LEU A 64 -4.51 1.27 -9.73
N THR A 65 -3.52 2.15 -9.90
CA THR A 65 -3.53 3.54 -9.47
C THR A 65 -3.39 4.49 -10.66
N LEU A 66 -4.21 5.53 -10.69
CA LEU A 66 -4.09 6.67 -11.60
C LEU A 66 -3.48 7.85 -10.83
N LEU A 67 -2.45 8.50 -11.38
CA LEU A 67 -1.81 9.69 -10.77
C LEU A 67 -2.52 10.98 -11.13
N LEU A 68 -2.78 11.21 -12.43
CA LEU A 68 -3.47 12.39 -12.92
C LEU A 68 -4.98 12.15 -12.93
N ASP A 69 -5.61 12.37 -11.79
CA ASP A 69 -7.05 12.29 -11.61
C ASP A 69 -7.71 13.66 -11.89
N ASP A 70 -9.03 13.69 -12.05
CA ASP A 70 -9.87 14.89 -12.15
C ASP A 70 -9.47 15.93 -13.23
N GLY A 71 -8.97 15.45 -14.38
CA GLY A 71 -8.71 16.34 -15.53
C GLY A 71 -7.48 17.23 -15.37
N MET A 72 -6.55 16.85 -14.50
CA MET A 72 -5.25 17.50 -14.41
C MET A 72 -4.51 17.48 -15.74
N ASP A 73 -3.93 18.63 -16.13
CA ASP A 73 -3.11 18.73 -17.33
C ASP A 73 -1.72 18.16 -17.09
N LEU A 74 -1.33 17.20 -17.94
CA LEU A 74 -0.02 16.54 -17.87
C LEU A 74 1.16 17.54 -17.96
N HIS A 75 1.02 18.63 -18.74
CA HIS A 75 2.09 19.62 -18.91
C HIS A 75 2.37 20.47 -17.67
N SER A 76 1.37 20.61 -16.80
CA SER A 76 1.47 21.35 -15.55
C SER A 76 1.61 20.48 -14.31
N TYR A 77 1.57 19.17 -14.49
CA TYR A 77 1.63 18.22 -13.38
C TYR A 77 2.97 18.24 -12.66
N GLN A 78 2.89 18.37 -11.34
CA GLN A 78 4.03 18.28 -10.43
C GLN A 78 3.74 17.16 -9.45
N PRO A 79 4.50 16.05 -9.45
CA PRO A 79 4.25 14.94 -8.56
C PRO A 79 4.41 15.36 -7.09
N THR A 80 3.49 14.94 -6.27
CA THR A 80 3.56 15.10 -4.82
C THR A 80 4.51 14.06 -4.21
N ALA A 81 4.90 14.25 -2.95
CA ALA A 81 5.69 13.25 -2.23
C ALA A 81 4.95 11.90 -2.13
N GLU A 82 3.62 11.93 -2.07
CA GLU A 82 2.78 10.73 -2.09
C GLU A 82 2.85 10.02 -3.44
N ASP A 83 2.79 10.76 -4.55
CA ASP A 83 2.89 10.18 -5.89
C ASP A 83 4.27 9.54 -6.12
N ILE A 84 5.34 10.21 -5.69
CA ILE A 84 6.70 9.65 -5.72
C ILE A 84 6.76 8.34 -4.91
N SER A 85 6.12 8.30 -3.73
CA SER A 85 6.06 7.09 -2.91
C SER A 85 5.30 5.96 -3.60
N LYS A 86 4.18 6.25 -4.27
CA LYS A 86 3.42 5.27 -5.06
C LYS A 86 4.27 4.70 -6.21
N ILE A 87 4.97 5.57 -6.96
CA ILE A 87 5.87 5.17 -8.04
C ILE A 87 7.02 4.31 -7.51
N ALA A 88 7.64 4.73 -6.42
CA ALA A 88 8.75 4.00 -5.81
C ALA A 88 8.35 2.60 -5.33
N GLY A 89 7.13 2.44 -4.86
CA GLY A 89 6.61 1.18 -4.31
C GLY A 89 5.87 0.29 -5.32
N CYS A 90 5.62 0.72 -6.56
CA CYS A 90 4.89 -0.08 -7.53
C CYS A 90 5.75 -1.15 -8.22
N ASP A 91 5.12 -2.20 -8.74
CA ASP A 91 5.77 -3.23 -9.55
C ASP A 91 5.90 -2.79 -11.00
N VAL A 92 4.89 -2.07 -11.51
CA VAL A 92 4.83 -1.58 -12.89
C VAL A 92 4.44 -0.10 -12.90
N PHE A 93 5.23 0.71 -13.56
CA PHE A 93 4.95 2.13 -13.79
C PHE A 93 4.77 2.40 -15.28
N ILE A 94 3.63 2.97 -15.68
CA ILE A 94 3.26 3.27 -17.06
C ILE A 94 3.10 4.78 -17.22
N TYR A 95 3.88 5.37 -18.13
CA TYR A 95 3.87 6.79 -18.41
C TYR A 95 3.96 7.07 -19.92
N VAL A 96 3.66 8.29 -20.34
CA VAL A 96 3.59 8.66 -21.77
C VAL A 96 4.98 8.79 -22.37
N GLY A 97 5.89 9.41 -21.66
CA GLY A 97 7.22 9.79 -22.14
C GLY A 97 7.24 11.17 -22.83
N GLY A 98 8.43 11.62 -23.21
CA GLY A 98 8.65 12.90 -23.84
C GLY A 98 8.74 14.07 -22.84
N GLU A 99 8.61 15.32 -23.35
CA GLU A 99 8.83 16.52 -22.56
C GLU A 99 7.85 16.68 -21.38
N SER A 100 6.62 16.18 -21.55
CA SER A 100 5.59 16.28 -20.51
C SER A 100 5.89 15.39 -19.29
N ASP A 101 6.70 14.38 -19.45
CA ASP A 101 7.08 13.44 -18.38
C ASP A 101 8.55 13.64 -17.91
N GLY A 102 9.12 14.82 -18.11
CA GLY A 102 10.50 15.13 -17.71
C GLY A 102 10.77 14.89 -16.20
N TRP A 103 9.75 15.01 -15.37
CA TRP A 103 9.81 14.72 -13.94
C TRP A 103 9.99 13.23 -13.61
N VAL A 104 9.66 12.33 -14.54
CA VAL A 104 9.72 10.87 -14.33
C VAL A 104 11.14 10.40 -14.06
N GLU A 105 12.13 10.95 -14.76
CA GLU A 105 13.53 10.58 -14.53
C GLU A 105 13.95 10.84 -13.07
N ASP A 106 13.54 11.97 -12.50
CA ASP A 106 13.85 12.32 -11.12
C ASP A 106 13.10 11.45 -10.11
N ALA A 107 11.86 11.09 -10.41
CA ALA A 107 11.09 10.14 -9.61
C ALA A 107 11.75 8.75 -9.59
N LEU A 108 12.20 8.26 -10.75
CA LEU A 108 12.87 6.97 -10.88
C LEU A 108 14.25 6.95 -10.22
N LYS A 109 15.01 8.06 -10.24
CA LYS A 109 16.28 8.16 -9.49
C LYS A 109 16.07 7.97 -8.00
N GLN A 110 14.99 8.52 -7.44
CA GLN A 110 14.65 8.33 -6.02
C GLN A 110 14.35 6.85 -5.70
N ARG A 111 13.73 6.12 -6.61
CA ARG A 111 13.46 4.68 -6.46
C ARG A 111 14.74 3.85 -6.46
N PHE A 112 15.69 4.13 -7.36
CA PHE A 112 16.86 3.30 -7.58
C PHE A 112 18.13 3.80 -6.87
N GLY A 113 18.06 4.90 -6.13
CA GLY A 113 19.15 5.38 -5.28
C GLY A 113 20.41 5.83 -6.04
N GLN A 114 20.26 6.31 -7.28
CA GLN A 114 21.37 6.84 -8.09
C GLN A 114 21.36 8.36 -8.15
#